data_4a468b006312ee354de5b398c002aa7b
#
_entry.id   4a468b006312ee354de5b398c002aa7b
#
_cell.length_a   1.000
_cell.length_b   1.000
_cell.length_c   1.000
_cell.angle_alpha   90.00
_cell.angle_beta   90.00
_cell.angle_gamma   90.00
#
_symmetry.space_group_name_H-M   'P 1'
#
loop_
_entity.id
_entity.type
_entity.pdbx_description
1 polymer ?
#
loop_
_entity_poly.entity_id
_entity_poly.type
_entity_poly.pdbx_seq_one_letter_code
_entity_poly.pdbx_strand_id
1 'polypeptide(L)'
;GQAESTLNVLNIDEETKKLLDAEIICTMFEGNAPYRPRYVIPNYEVLMEKGCKFLDLDVPTDIWEATNNLLILYKHVPSITSYPVYLGNIDTLLEPFVKDEEEAYKAIKLYLKHIDRSLTDSFVHANIGPVDTKAGRLILKAMKELECAMPNLTVKYDKDITSKEFIELCASTALVTAKPSFANHKMDVE
;
A
#
# COMPACT_ATOMS: atom_id res chain seq x y z
N GLY A 1 -5.93 -0.14 -27.37
CA GLY A 1 -5.11 1.07 -27.28
C GLY A 1 -3.63 0.77 -27.14
N GLN A 2 -2.82 1.81 -27.00
CA GLN A 2 -1.37 1.66 -26.87
C GLN A 2 -0.97 0.85 -25.63
N ALA A 3 -1.68 1.04 -24.50
CA ALA A 3 -1.42 0.28 -23.29
C ALA A 3 -1.67 -1.21 -23.48
N GLU A 4 -2.77 -1.59 -24.12
CA GLU A 4 -3.09 -2.97 -24.41
C GLU A 4 -2.06 -3.60 -25.35
N SER A 5 -1.67 -2.89 -26.40
CA SER A 5 -0.62 -3.32 -27.33
C SER A 5 0.72 -3.50 -26.60
N THR A 6 1.08 -2.58 -25.72
CA THR A 6 2.31 -2.65 -24.92
C THR A 6 2.30 -3.86 -23.97
N LEU A 7 1.16 -4.13 -23.32
CA LEU A 7 1.02 -5.30 -22.45
C LEU A 7 1.20 -6.61 -23.22
N ASN A 8 0.68 -6.68 -24.45
CA ASN A 8 0.86 -7.83 -25.32
C ASN A 8 2.33 -8.00 -25.75
N VAL A 9 3.00 -6.90 -26.07
CA VAL A 9 4.43 -6.92 -26.48
C VAL A 9 5.34 -7.33 -25.32
N LEU A 10 4.98 -6.96 -24.09
CA LEU A 10 5.75 -7.32 -22.90
C LEU A 10 5.56 -8.77 -22.44
N ASN A 11 4.70 -9.53 -23.17
CA ASN A 11 4.48 -10.94 -22.91
C ASN A 11 4.09 -11.23 -21.45
N ILE A 12 3.08 -10.51 -20.98
CA ILE A 12 2.55 -10.64 -19.62
C ILE A 12 1.85 -12.00 -19.47
N ASP A 13 2.11 -12.69 -18.36
CA ASP A 13 1.53 -14.01 -18.11
C ASP A 13 0.01 -13.96 -17.83
N GLU A 14 -0.61 -15.15 -17.82
CA GLU A 14 -2.05 -15.29 -17.62
C GLU A 14 -2.52 -14.80 -16.26
N GLU A 15 -1.72 -14.98 -15.21
CA GLU A 15 -2.09 -14.52 -13.87
C GLU A 15 -2.15 -13.00 -13.79
N THR A 16 -1.17 -12.33 -14.37
CA THR A 16 -1.15 -10.86 -14.43
C THR A 16 -2.35 -10.34 -15.22
N LYS A 17 -2.69 -10.98 -16.35
CA LYS A 17 -3.87 -10.62 -17.14
C LYS A 17 -5.16 -10.77 -16.34
N LYS A 18 -5.31 -11.86 -15.58
CA LYS A 18 -6.49 -12.08 -14.72
C LYS A 18 -6.64 -11.00 -13.66
N LEU A 19 -5.54 -10.57 -13.05
CA LEU A 19 -5.56 -9.48 -12.06
C LEU A 19 -5.89 -8.13 -12.69
N LEU A 20 -5.38 -7.86 -13.90
CA LEU A 20 -5.73 -6.65 -14.65
C LEU A 20 -7.20 -6.64 -15.06
N ASP A 21 -7.70 -7.76 -15.58
CA ASP A 21 -9.11 -7.90 -16.02
C ASP A 21 -10.08 -7.79 -14.84
N ALA A 22 -9.67 -8.23 -13.66
CA ALA A 22 -10.45 -8.09 -12.43
C ALA A 22 -10.35 -6.70 -11.78
N GLU A 23 -9.63 -5.77 -12.39
CA GLU A 23 -9.38 -4.43 -11.86
C GLU A 23 -8.63 -4.41 -10.51
N ILE A 24 -7.99 -5.51 -10.14
CA ILE A 24 -7.23 -5.61 -8.89
C ILE A 24 -5.89 -4.89 -8.98
N ILE A 25 -5.28 -4.89 -10.15
CA ILE A 25 -4.03 -4.17 -10.39
C ILE A 25 -4.17 -3.23 -11.58
N CYS A 26 -3.38 -2.20 -11.60
CA CYS A 26 -3.19 -1.33 -12.75
C CYS A 26 -1.71 -1.05 -12.94
N THR A 27 -1.33 -0.62 -14.14
CA THR A 27 0.05 -0.29 -14.45
C THR A 27 0.20 1.20 -14.72
N MET A 28 1.32 1.77 -14.27
CA MET A 28 1.71 3.13 -14.60
C MET A 28 2.75 3.11 -15.71
N PHE A 29 2.52 3.92 -16.73
CA PHE A 29 3.41 4.07 -17.88
C PHE A 29 4.12 5.41 -17.84
N GLU A 30 5.37 5.42 -18.24
CA GLU A 30 6.18 6.63 -18.27
C GLU A 30 6.91 6.77 -19.60
N GLY A 31 6.89 7.99 -20.13
CA GLY A 31 7.68 8.37 -21.29
C GLY A 31 7.13 8.00 -22.64
N ASN A 32 7.95 8.23 -23.67
CA ASN A 32 7.62 7.93 -25.05
C ASN A 32 7.86 6.44 -25.35
N ALA A 33 7.32 5.97 -26.45
CA ALA A 33 7.44 4.59 -26.86
C ALA A 33 8.90 4.07 -26.86
N PRO A 34 9.13 2.77 -26.52
CA PRO A 34 8.09 1.83 -26.14
C PRO A 34 7.62 2.07 -24.71
N TYR A 35 6.31 2.04 -24.53
CA TYR A 35 5.70 2.20 -23.22
C TYR A 35 6.14 1.04 -22.32
N ARG A 36 6.79 1.36 -21.22
CA ARG A 36 7.16 0.38 -20.19
C ARG A 36 6.44 0.74 -18.90
N PRO A 37 5.79 -0.22 -18.23
CA PRO A 37 5.23 0.06 -16.93
C PRO A 37 6.38 0.37 -15.95
N ARG A 38 6.21 1.45 -15.21
CA ARG A 38 7.18 1.87 -14.21
C ARG A 38 7.02 1.09 -12.91
N TYR A 39 5.76 0.89 -12.53
CA TYR A 39 5.40 0.10 -11.36
C TYR A 39 3.96 -0.37 -11.47
N VAL A 40 3.62 -1.36 -10.68
CA VAL A 40 2.26 -1.88 -10.60
C VAL A 40 1.58 -1.30 -9.38
N ILE A 41 0.38 -0.75 -9.57
CA ILE A 41 -0.46 -0.25 -8.50
C ILE A 41 -1.63 -1.22 -8.31
N PRO A 42 -1.66 -2.00 -7.22
CA PRO A 42 -2.83 -2.81 -6.91
C PRO A 42 -4.00 -1.94 -6.51
N ASN A 43 -5.21 -2.32 -6.92
CA ASN A 43 -6.43 -1.66 -6.47
C ASN A 43 -6.92 -2.32 -5.18
N TYR A 44 -6.32 -1.91 -4.07
CA TYR A 44 -6.64 -2.47 -2.76
C TYR A 44 -8.08 -2.17 -2.32
N GLU A 45 -8.65 -1.05 -2.76
CA GLU A 45 -10.03 -0.68 -2.43
C GLU A 45 -11.01 -1.69 -3.02
N VAL A 46 -10.82 -2.08 -4.29
CA VAL A 46 -11.61 -3.12 -4.92
C VAL A 46 -11.45 -4.46 -4.19
N LEU A 47 -10.22 -4.79 -3.80
CA LEU A 47 -9.95 -6.01 -3.03
C LEU A 47 -10.72 -6.02 -1.70
N MET A 48 -10.76 -4.88 -1.00
CA MET A 48 -11.47 -4.75 0.27
C MET A 48 -12.99 -4.80 0.13
N GLU A 49 -13.52 -4.31 -0.98
CA GLU A 49 -14.97 -4.25 -1.22
C GLU A 49 -15.53 -5.54 -1.84
N LYS A 50 -14.77 -6.20 -2.70
CA LYS A 50 -15.26 -7.31 -3.53
C LYS A 50 -14.51 -8.62 -3.30
N GLY A 51 -13.38 -8.59 -2.60
CA GLY A 51 -12.49 -9.73 -2.51
C GLY A 51 -11.81 -10.02 -3.84
N CYS A 52 -11.28 -11.22 -3.99
CA CYS A 52 -10.63 -11.66 -5.23
C CYS A 52 -10.82 -13.17 -5.39
N LYS A 53 -11.70 -13.58 -6.28
CA LYS A 53 -11.99 -15.02 -6.53
C LYS A 53 -10.76 -15.77 -7.03
N PHE A 54 -9.99 -15.12 -7.86
CA PHE A 54 -8.77 -15.71 -8.42
C PHE A 54 -7.76 -16.11 -7.35
N LEU A 55 -7.66 -15.32 -6.27
CA LEU A 55 -6.77 -15.58 -5.13
C LEU A 55 -7.49 -16.25 -3.96
N ASP A 56 -8.76 -16.63 -4.15
CA ASP A 56 -9.59 -17.21 -3.10
C ASP A 56 -9.65 -16.31 -1.84
N LEU A 57 -9.82 -15.01 -2.06
CA LEU A 57 -9.93 -14.02 -1.00
C LEU A 57 -11.35 -13.49 -0.91
N ASP A 58 -11.97 -13.68 0.24
CA ASP A 58 -13.28 -13.10 0.54
C ASP A 58 -13.16 -11.64 0.96
N VAL A 59 -14.27 -10.92 0.96
CA VAL A 59 -14.34 -9.58 1.53
C VAL A 59 -13.99 -9.66 3.01
N PRO A 60 -12.99 -8.88 3.50
CA PRO A 60 -12.59 -8.98 4.90
C PRO A 60 -13.66 -8.48 5.85
N THR A 61 -13.80 -9.12 7.00
CA THR A 61 -14.76 -8.77 8.05
C THR A 61 -14.09 -8.22 9.30
N ASP A 62 -12.79 -8.40 9.45
CA ASP A 62 -12.01 -7.90 10.58
C ASP A 62 -10.60 -7.46 10.17
N ILE A 63 -9.86 -6.91 11.11
CA ILE A 63 -8.51 -6.40 10.88
C ILE A 63 -7.52 -7.52 10.46
N TRP A 64 -7.70 -8.72 10.96
CA TRP A 64 -6.84 -9.85 10.63
C TRP A 64 -7.02 -10.29 9.17
N GLU A 65 -8.27 -10.41 8.75
CA GLU A 65 -8.59 -10.72 7.35
C GLU A 65 -8.15 -9.58 6.41
N ALA A 66 -8.36 -8.33 6.82
CA ALA A 66 -7.97 -7.16 6.03
C ALA A 66 -6.46 -7.13 5.79
N THR A 67 -5.66 -7.23 6.84
CA THR A 67 -4.19 -7.22 6.73
C THR A 67 -3.68 -8.44 5.98
N ASN A 68 -4.30 -9.60 6.17
CA ASN A 68 -3.96 -10.82 5.45
C ASN A 68 -4.21 -10.70 3.94
N ASN A 69 -5.35 -10.15 3.54
CA ASN A 69 -5.67 -9.96 2.12
C ASN A 69 -4.70 -8.98 1.46
N LEU A 70 -4.36 -7.89 2.14
CA LEU A 70 -3.37 -6.93 1.65
C LEU A 70 -1.99 -7.57 1.50
N LEU A 71 -1.59 -8.41 2.45
CA LEU A 71 -0.31 -9.09 2.42
C LEU A 71 -0.22 -10.11 1.29
N ILE A 72 -1.28 -10.88 1.06
CA ILE A 72 -1.34 -11.87 -0.02
C ILE A 72 -1.20 -11.17 -1.37
N LEU A 73 -1.96 -10.11 -1.61
CA LEU A 73 -1.84 -9.36 -2.86
C LEU A 73 -0.46 -8.73 -3.01
N TYR A 74 0.08 -8.15 -1.95
CA TYR A 74 1.43 -7.59 -1.95
C TYR A 74 2.50 -8.62 -2.34
N LYS A 75 2.42 -9.83 -1.80
CA LYS A 75 3.37 -10.90 -2.11
C LYS A 75 3.16 -11.51 -3.49
N HIS A 76 1.91 -11.54 -3.95
CA HIS A 76 1.57 -12.16 -5.23
C HIS A 76 2.02 -11.30 -6.42
N VAL A 77 1.81 -9.98 -6.36
CA VAL A 77 2.13 -9.06 -7.46
C VAL A 77 3.63 -9.06 -7.84
N PRO A 78 4.59 -8.93 -6.90
CA PRO A 78 6.00 -8.98 -7.26
C PRO A 78 6.43 -10.33 -7.85
N SER A 79 5.81 -11.43 -7.42
CA SER A 79 6.16 -12.77 -7.92
C SER A 79 5.85 -12.95 -9.40
N ILE A 80 4.93 -12.17 -9.94
CA ILE A 80 4.48 -12.29 -11.33
C ILE A 80 4.87 -11.11 -12.21
N THR A 81 5.18 -9.94 -11.65
CA THR A 81 5.43 -8.72 -12.43
C THR A 81 6.87 -8.23 -12.38
N SER A 82 7.63 -8.55 -11.34
CA SER A 82 8.98 -8.03 -11.10
C SER A 82 9.07 -6.49 -11.01
N TYR A 83 7.94 -5.81 -10.82
CA TYR A 83 7.89 -4.36 -10.68
C TYR A 83 7.77 -3.95 -9.21
N PRO A 84 8.24 -2.74 -8.83
CA PRO A 84 8.00 -2.19 -7.51
C PRO A 84 6.50 -2.14 -7.19
N VAL A 85 6.14 -2.38 -5.93
CA VAL A 85 4.75 -2.42 -5.48
C VAL A 85 4.43 -1.22 -4.63
N TYR A 86 3.27 -0.62 -4.88
CA TYR A 86 2.72 0.45 -4.09
C TYR A 86 1.56 -0.08 -3.23
N LEU A 87 1.65 0.13 -1.93
CA LEU A 87 0.65 -0.38 -0.98
C LEU A 87 -0.58 0.52 -0.83
N GLY A 88 -0.56 1.71 -1.41
CA GLY A 88 -1.66 2.66 -1.32
C GLY A 88 -1.72 3.41 0.01
N ASN A 89 -2.89 3.95 0.31
CA ASN A 89 -3.19 4.65 1.56
C ASN A 89 -3.58 3.62 2.62
N ILE A 90 -2.59 2.99 3.26
CA ILE A 90 -2.80 1.86 4.17
C ILE A 90 -3.62 2.24 5.41
N ASP A 91 -3.54 3.49 5.86
CA ASP A 91 -4.36 3.98 6.96
C ASP A 91 -5.85 3.99 6.62
N THR A 92 -6.20 4.54 5.47
CA THR A 92 -7.59 4.60 4.99
C THR A 92 -8.15 3.19 4.73
N LEU A 93 -7.33 2.30 4.17
CA LEU A 93 -7.74 0.92 3.90
C LEU A 93 -8.05 0.14 5.18
N LEU A 94 -7.29 0.36 6.24
CA LEU A 94 -7.40 -0.37 7.49
C LEU A 94 -8.32 0.28 8.52
N GLU A 95 -8.60 1.58 8.41
CA GLU A 95 -9.39 2.33 9.39
C GLU A 95 -10.78 1.70 9.67
N PRO A 96 -11.55 1.22 8.67
CA PRO A 96 -12.85 0.60 8.94
C PRO A 96 -12.79 -0.64 9.83
N PHE A 97 -11.62 -1.28 9.91
CA PHE A 97 -11.42 -2.51 10.67
C PHE A 97 -10.81 -2.28 12.07
N VAL A 98 -10.49 -1.03 12.42
CA VAL A 98 -9.97 -0.69 13.74
C VAL A 98 -11.14 -0.57 14.71
N LYS A 99 -11.52 -1.68 15.34
CA LYS A 99 -12.59 -1.78 16.32
C LYS A 99 -12.02 -1.82 17.73
N ASP A 100 -11.08 -2.71 17.98
CA ASP A 100 -10.27 -2.79 19.19
C ASP A 100 -8.86 -2.35 18.83
N GLU A 101 -8.38 -1.26 19.41
CA GLU A 101 -7.08 -0.70 19.05
C GLU A 101 -5.90 -1.61 19.41
N GLU A 102 -6.00 -2.35 20.49
CA GLU A 102 -4.95 -3.30 20.91
C GLU A 102 -4.84 -4.45 19.91
N GLU A 103 -5.97 -5.03 19.52
CA GLU A 103 -6.01 -6.10 18.52
C GLU A 103 -5.56 -5.59 17.15
N ALA A 104 -6.05 -4.43 16.74
CA ALA A 104 -5.66 -3.79 15.48
C ALA A 104 -4.15 -3.52 15.45
N TYR A 105 -3.58 -3.09 16.57
CA TYR A 105 -2.14 -2.87 16.66
C TYR A 105 -1.34 -4.15 16.44
N LYS A 106 -1.77 -5.25 17.04
CA LYS A 106 -1.12 -6.56 16.84
C LYS A 106 -1.14 -6.98 15.36
N ALA A 107 -2.29 -6.84 14.71
CA ALA A 107 -2.45 -7.19 13.30
C ALA A 107 -1.60 -6.30 12.39
N ILE A 108 -1.64 -4.99 12.60
CA ILE A 108 -0.85 -4.01 11.83
C ILE A 108 0.65 -4.25 12.03
N LYS A 109 1.07 -4.51 13.25
CA LYS A 109 2.47 -4.78 13.57
C LYS A 109 2.97 -6.02 12.83
N LEU A 110 2.20 -7.10 12.81
CA LEU A 110 2.55 -8.31 12.06
C LEU A 110 2.63 -8.04 10.56
N TYR A 111 1.67 -7.30 10.02
CA TYR A 111 1.65 -6.91 8.60
C TYR A 111 2.92 -6.14 8.21
N LEU A 112 3.26 -5.10 8.97
CA LEU A 112 4.46 -4.29 8.72
C LEU A 112 5.74 -5.10 8.90
N LYS A 113 5.78 -5.98 9.89
CA LYS A 113 6.91 -6.85 10.13
C LYS A 113 7.16 -7.80 8.95
N HIS A 114 6.09 -8.36 8.38
CA HIS A 114 6.19 -9.18 7.17
C HIS A 114 6.78 -8.41 6.00
N ILE A 115 6.33 -7.19 5.78
CA ILE A 115 6.81 -6.33 4.70
C ILE A 115 8.29 -5.99 4.91
N ASP A 116 8.65 -5.56 6.12
CA ASP A 116 10.01 -5.11 6.42
C ASP A 116 11.03 -6.25 6.39
N ARG A 117 10.65 -7.42 6.90
CA ARG A 117 11.56 -8.56 7.05
C ARG A 117 11.48 -9.59 5.93
N SER A 118 10.58 -9.40 4.96
CA SER A 118 10.54 -10.28 3.78
C SER A 118 11.69 -9.96 2.85
N LEU A 119 12.40 -11.00 2.40
CA LEU A 119 13.43 -10.84 1.38
C LEU A 119 12.75 -10.54 0.05
N THR A 120 12.84 -9.29 -0.39
CA THR A 120 12.34 -8.84 -1.67
C THR A 120 13.30 -7.81 -2.24
N ASP A 121 13.58 -7.92 -3.52
CA ASP A 121 14.41 -6.95 -4.23
C ASP A 121 13.60 -5.71 -4.65
N SER A 122 12.30 -5.71 -4.39
CA SER A 122 11.40 -4.64 -4.78
C SER A 122 11.33 -3.56 -3.70
N PHE A 123 11.39 -2.32 -4.13
CA PHE A 123 11.05 -1.19 -3.26
C PHE A 123 9.54 -1.18 -3.02
N VAL A 124 9.17 -0.95 -1.78
CA VAL A 124 7.76 -0.91 -1.35
C VAL A 124 7.44 0.47 -0.83
N HIS A 125 6.41 1.09 -1.37
CA HIS A 125 5.96 2.42 -0.99
C HIS A 125 4.54 2.36 -0.44
N ALA A 126 4.26 3.18 0.57
CA ALA A 126 2.92 3.35 1.14
C ALA A 126 2.68 4.81 1.50
N ASN A 127 1.43 5.21 1.54
CA ASN A 127 1.01 6.53 2.00
C ASN A 127 0.13 6.43 3.22
N ILE A 128 0.18 7.47 4.06
CA ILE A 128 -0.79 7.75 5.12
C ILE A 128 -1.16 9.23 5.09
N GLY A 129 -2.25 9.59 5.78
CA GLY A 129 -2.74 10.97 5.79
C GLY A 129 -3.60 11.29 4.57
N PRO A 130 -4.05 12.56 4.42
CA PRO A 130 -3.77 13.71 5.31
C PRO A 130 -4.57 13.73 6.62
N VAL A 131 -5.59 12.86 6.75
CA VAL A 131 -6.45 12.81 7.94
C VAL A 131 -5.77 11.99 9.03
N ASP A 132 -5.89 12.48 10.27
CA ASP A 132 -5.44 11.76 11.47
C ASP A 132 -6.43 10.64 11.78
N THR A 133 -6.03 9.40 11.48
CA THR A 133 -6.83 8.20 11.72
C THR A 133 -6.23 7.34 12.82
N LYS A 134 -7.04 6.49 13.45
CA LYS A 134 -6.54 5.51 14.41
C LYS A 134 -5.56 4.55 13.75
N ALA A 135 -5.89 4.07 12.56
CA ALA A 135 -5.02 3.19 11.79
C ALA A 135 -3.66 3.86 11.48
N GLY A 136 -3.68 5.13 11.06
CA GLY A 136 -2.45 5.88 10.79
C GLY A 136 -1.55 5.99 12.02
N ARG A 137 -2.11 6.27 13.19
CA ARG A 137 -1.37 6.33 14.45
C ARG A 137 -0.79 4.97 14.84
N LEU A 138 -1.54 3.90 14.67
CA LEU A 138 -1.07 2.54 14.95
C LEU A 138 0.03 2.10 13.99
N ILE A 139 -0.06 2.48 12.72
CA ILE A 139 0.99 2.23 11.73
C ILE A 139 2.30 2.91 12.14
N LEU A 140 2.24 4.19 12.50
CA LEU A 140 3.42 4.94 12.94
C LEU A 140 4.03 4.34 14.21
N LYS A 141 3.21 3.97 15.17
CA LYS A 141 3.65 3.32 16.40
C LYS A 141 4.37 2.00 16.10
N ALA A 142 3.80 1.17 15.24
CA ALA A 142 4.39 -0.11 14.85
C ALA A 142 5.72 0.07 14.13
N MET A 143 5.79 1.02 13.18
CA MET A 143 7.03 1.30 12.46
C MET A 143 8.14 1.76 13.38
N LYS A 144 7.79 2.60 14.35
CA LYS A 144 8.75 3.09 15.35
C LYS A 144 9.26 1.96 16.26
N GLU A 145 8.37 1.12 16.79
CA GLU A 145 8.75 -0.01 17.64
C GLU A 145 9.58 -1.06 16.89
N LEU A 146 9.24 -1.32 15.64
CA LEU A 146 9.95 -2.30 14.80
C LEU A 146 11.23 -1.73 14.17
N GLU A 147 11.42 -0.42 14.24
CA GLU A 147 12.52 0.28 13.52
C GLU A 147 12.55 -0.11 12.05
N CYS A 148 11.38 -0.07 11.38
CA CYS A 148 11.21 -0.53 10.02
C CYS A 148 12.03 0.27 9.00
N ALA A 149 12.73 -0.44 8.12
CA ALA A 149 13.32 0.15 6.92
C ALA A 149 12.30 0.23 5.78
N MET A 150 11.35 -0.72 5.71
CA MET A 150 10.28 -0.78 4.73
C MET A 150 8.91 -0.92 5.43
N PRO A 151 7.82 -0.48 4.82
CA PRO A 151 7.74 0.25 3.55
C PRO A 151 8.32 1.66 3.62
N ASN A 152 8.67 2.24 2.46
CA ASN A 152 8.93 3.67 2.36
C ASN A 152 7.62 4.41 2.53
N LEU A 153 7.45 5.06 3.67
CA LEU A 153 6.21 5.70 4.06
C LEU A 153 6.26 7.20 3.74
N THR A 154 5.21 7.69 3.08
CA THR A 154 5.01 9.11 2.81
C THR A 154 3.74 9.58 3.49
N VAL A 155 3.81 10.67 4.23
CA VAL A 155 2.65 11.35 4.81
C VAL A 155 2.13 12.38 3.82
N LYS A 156 0.88 12.23 3.41
CA LYS A 156 0.19 13.27 2.64
C LYS A 156 -0.22 14.37 3.62
N TYR A 157 0.30 15.56 3.39
CA TYR A 157 0.07 16.72 4.27
C TYR A 157 -0.88 17.71 3.63
N ASP A 158 -1.88 18.15 4.36
CA ASP A 158 -2.75 19.26 4.00
C ASP A 158 -2.90 20.15 5.23
N LYS A 159 -2.44 21.41 5.15
CA LYS A 159 -2.44 22.36 6.26
C LYS A 159 -3.83 22.62 6.85
N ASP A 160 -4.89 22.43 6.06
CA ASP A 160 -6.26 22.66 6.46
C ASP A 160 -6.92 21.41 7.09
N ILE A 161 -6.33 20.25 6.91
CA ILE A 161 -6.90 18.95 7.31
C ILE A 161 -6.03 18.23 8.35
N THR A 162 -4.70 18.22 8.16
CA THR A 162 -3.79 17.44 8.98
C THR A 162 -3.60 18.05 10.36
N SER A 163 -3.89 17.29 11.42
CA SER A 163 -3.75 17.77 12.78
C SER A 163 -2.28 17.95 13.19
N LYS A 164 -2.05 18.88 14.11
CA LYS A 164 -0.72 19.14 14.66
C LYS A 164 -0.17 17.90 15.38
N GLU A 165 -1.02 17.21 16.14
CA GLU A 165 -0.66 16.00 16.89
C GLU A 165 -0.19 14.88 15.96
N PHE A 166 -0.86 14.72 14.81
CA PHE A 166 -0.47 13.73 13.82
C PHE A 166 0.89 14.07 13.19
N ILE A 167 1.13 15.34 12.88
CA ILE A 167 2.42 15.82 12.36
C ILE A 167 3.55 15.55 13.37
N GLU A 168 3.31 15.85 14.65
CA GLU A 168 4.28 15.61 15.71
C GLU A 168 4.61 14.12 15.86
N LEU A 169 3.61 13.24 15.74
CA LEU A 169 3.80 11.81 15.76
C LEU A 169 4.62 11.33 14.55
N CYS A 170 4.34 11.85 13.37
CA CYS A 170 5.12 11.56 12.17
C CYS A 170 6.58 12.00 12.32
N ALA A 171 6.81 13.20 12.85
CA ALA A 171 8.15 13.73 13.08
C ALA A 171 8.93 12.88 14.10
N SER A 172 8.30 12.48 15.21
CA SER A 172 8.94 11.64 16.22
C SER A 172 9.27 10.24 15.67
N THR A 173 8.43 9.70 14.81
CA THR A 173 8.68 8.42 14.14
C THR A 173 9.87 8.52 13.18
N ALA A 174 9.95 9.62 12.42
CA ALA A 174 11.05 9.87 11.48
C ALA A 174 12.41 9.96 12.15
N LEU A 175 12.48 10.43 13.39
CA LEU A 175 13.74 10.47 14.15
C LEU A 175 14.31 9.07 14.44
N VAL A 176 13.44 8.06 14.50
CA VAL A 176 13.86 6.67 14.78
C VAL A 176 14.11 5.88 13.49
N THR A 177 13.23 6.04 12.50
CA THR A 177 13.20 5.17 11.31
C THR A 177 13.67 5.86 10.04
N ALA A 178 13.94 7.18 10.07
CA ALA A 178 14.09 8.04 8.89
C ALA A 178 12.84 8.03 7.98
N LYS A 179 11.73 7.56 8.50
CA LYS A 179 10.40 7.52 7.87
C LYS A 179 9.38 8.14 8.83
N PRO A 180 8.28 8.71 8.39
CA PRO A 180 7.92 8.94 7.00
C PRO A 180 8.54 10.22 6.39
N SER A 181 8.51 10.33 5.08
CA SER A 181 8.71 11.60 4.36
C SER A 181 7.36 12.30 4.17
N PHE A 182 7.38 13.58 3.86
CA PHE A 182 6.17 14.39 3.70
C PHE A 182 5.95 14.77 2.23
N ALA A 183 4.68 14.74 1.79
CA ALA A 183 4.26 15.22 0.48
C ALA A 183 3.01 16.08 0.60
N ASN A 184 2.93 17.11 -0.22
CA ASN A 184 1.77 17.98 -0.26
C ASN A 184 0.59 17.27 -0.94
N HIS A 185 -0.49 17.04 -0.20
CA HIS A 185 -1.68 16.35 -0.68
C HIS A 185 -2.30 17.03 -1.91
N LYS A 186 -2.30 18.36 -1.97
CA LYS A 186 -2.88 19.10 -3.09
C LYS A 186 -2.10 18.93 -4.40
N MET A 187 -0.85 18.54 -4.35
CA MET A 187 -0.03 18.29 -5.54
C MET A 187 -0.27 16.90 -6.13
N ASP A 188 -0.77 15.96 -5.33
CA ASP A 188 -1.00 14.57 -5.77
C ASP A 188 -2.35 14.39 -6.48
N VAL A 189 -3.23 15.41 -6.46
CA VAL A 189 -4.59 15.35 -7.03
C VAL A 189 -4.65 15.99 -8.41
N GLU A 190 -3.62 16.75 -8.80
CA GLU A 190 -3.45 17.32 -10.14
C GLU A 190 -2.71 16.33 -11.05
#